data_861f5decd1fc8e0d91319a0bab10bcf4
#
_entry.id   861f5decd1fc8e0d91319a0bab10bcf4
#
_cell.length_a   1.000
_cell.length_b   1.000
_cell.length_c   1.000
_cell.angle_alpha   90.00
_cell.angle_beta   90.00
_cell.angle_gamma   90.00
#
_symmetry.space_group_name_H-M   'P 1'
#
loop_
_entity.id
_entity.type
_entity.pdbx_description
1 polymer ?
#
loop_
_entity_poly.entity_id
_entity_poly.type
_entity_poly.pdbx_seq_one_letter_code
_entity_poly.pdbx_strand_id
1 'polypeptide(L)' 'MKRLVLHGFLAKEFGPEFRIMVPSVADAIRLMEANFPGRFKKALERGWFVISTTIRPTGMSEVELHMNTSAQEIHIRPVA' A
#
# COMPACT_ATOMS: atom_id res chain seq x y z
N MET A 1 -10.14 -6.67 -9.58
CA MET A 1 -8.80 -6.08 -9.60
C MET A 1 -8.80 -4.79 -8.79
N LYS A 2 -7.78 -4.59 -7.98
CA LYS A 2 -7.67 -3.41 -7.14
C LYS A 2 -6.62 -2.46 -7.69
N ARG A 3 -6.74 -1.19 -7.33
CA ARG A 3 -5.71 -0.19 -7.62
C ARG A 3 -4.93 0.10 -6.35
N LEU A 4 -3.62 -0.04 -6.44
CA LEU A 4 -2.71 0.41 -5.39
C LEU A 4 -2.18 1.79 -5.80
N VAL A 5 -2.49 2.80 -5.01
CA VAL A 5 -2.11 4.18 -5.29
C VAL A 5 -1.07 4.63 -4.27
N LEU A 6 0.09 5.01 -4.76
CA LEU A 6 1.17 5.52 -3.93
C LEU A 6 1.22 7.05 -4.02
N HIS A 7 1.57 7.68 -2.92
CA HIS A 7 1.64 9.13 -2.82
C HIS A 7 3.02 9.61 -2.38
N GLY A 8 3.32 10.88 -2.61
CA GLY A 8 4.57 11.49 -2.19
C GLY A 8 5.79 10.85 -2.84
N PHE A 9 6.83 10.63 -2.07
CA PHE A 9 8.08 10.08 -2.60
C PHE A 9 7.94 8.62 -3.06
N LEU A 10 6.96 7.90 -2.52
CA LEU A 10 6.69 6.52 -2.98
C LEU A 10 6.23 6.51 -4.43
N ALA A 11 5.38 7.45 -4.81
CA ALA A 11 4.92 7.58 -6.19
C ALA A 11 6.08 7.91 -7.12
N LYS A 12 7.01 8.74 -6.67
CA LYS A 12 8.18 9.11 -7.48
C LYS A 12 9.16 7.96 -7.63
N GLU A 13 9.35 7.16 -6.58
CA GLU A 13 10.35 6.09 -6.58
C GLU A 13 9.85 4.84 -7.30
N PHE A 14 8.60 4.46 -7.10
CA PHE A 14 8.06 3.20 -7.61
C PHE A 14 7.01 3.37 -8.72
N GLY A 15 6.34 4.49 -8.76
CA GLY A 15 5.24 4.75 -9.68
C GLY A 15 3.96 5.10 -8.91
N PRO A 16 3.07 5.90 -9.52
CA PRO A 16 1.89 6.40 -8.80
C PRO A 16 0.76 5.39 -8.64
N GLU A 17 0.67 4.41 -9.52
CA GLU A 17 -0.47 3.51 -9.52
C GLU A 17 -0.10 2.14 -10.07
N PHE A 18 -0.67 1.10 -9.43
CA PHE A 18 -0.51 -0.28 -9.87
C PHE A 18 -1.86 -0.97 -9.82
N ARG A 19 -2.13 -1.82 -10.82
CA ARG A 19 -3.30 -2.68 -10.82
C ARG A 19 -2.88 -4.06 -10.33
N ILE A 20 -3.54 -4.53 -9.27
CA ILE A 20 -3.14 -5.75 -8.58
C ILE A 20 -4.36 -6.61 -8.26
N MET A 21 -4.12 -7.93 -8.14
CA MET A 21 -5.15 -8.88 -7.73
C MET A 21 -4.69 -9.54 -6.44
N VAL A 22 -5.10 -8.96 -5.32
CA VAL A 22 -4.75 -9.48 -4.00
C VAL A 22 -5.96 -9.37 -3.08
N PRO A 23 -6.09 -10.28 -2.10
CA PRO A 23 -7.24 -10.26 -1.19
C PRO A 23 -7.09 -9.24 -0.06
N SER A 24 -5.88 -8.85 0.32
CA SER A 24 -5.64 -7.97 1.45
C SER A 24 -4.56 -6.95 1.17
N VAL A 25 -4.50 -5.92 2.02
CA VAL A 25 -3.46 -4.89 1.93
C VAL A 25 -2.08 -5.49 2.20
N ALA A 26 -1.97 -6.40 3.16
CA ALA A 26 -0.70 -7.07 3.44
C ALA A 26 -0.17 -7.81 2.21
N ASP A 27 -1.04 -8.45 1.45
CA ASP A 27 -0.65 -9.13 0.22
C ASP A 27 -0.21 -8.14 -0.85
N ALA A 28 -0.83 -6.96 -0.91
CA ALA A 28 -0.41 -5.89 -1.81
C ALA A 28 1.02 -5.46 -1.50
N ILE A 29 1.36 -5.30 -0.23
CA ILE A 29 2.70 -4.93 0.20
C ILE A 29 3.71 -6.02 -0.17
N ARG A 30 3.36 -7.29 0.04
CA ARG A 30 4.21 -8.41 -0.36
C ARG A 30 4.44 -8.43 -1.87
N LEU A 31 3.41 -8.15 -2.64
CA LEU A 31 3.52 -8.11 -4.09
C LEU A 31 4.48 -7.00 -4.53
N MET A 32 4.38 -5.83 -3.92
CA MET A 32 5.30 -4.73 -4.23
C MET A 32 6.73 -5.07 -3.84
N GLU A 33 6.95 -5.73 -2.71
CA GLU A 33 8.29 -6.18 -2.32
C GLU A 33 8.85 -7.21 -3.29
N ALA A 34 8.02 -8.10 -3.81
CA ALA A 34 8.43 -9.07 -4.80
C ALA A 34 8.84 -8.42 -6.12
N ASN A 35 8.19 -7.31 -6.50
CA ASN A 35 8.53 -6.58 -7.72
C ASN A 35 9.71 -5.62 -7.54
N PHE A 36 9.94 -5.15 -6.32
CA PHE A 36 11.04 -4.24 -5.98
C PHE A 36 11.81 -4.78 -4.78
N PRO A 37 12.53 -5.91 -4.96
CA PRO A 37 13.16 -6.62 -3.84
C PRO A 37 14.15 -5.74 -3.07
N GLY A 38 14.00 -5.71 -1.75
CA GLY A 38 14.87 -4.94 -0.87
C GLY A 38 14.65 -3.44 -0.93
N ARG A 39 13.72 -2.95 -1.73
CA ARG A 39 13.51 -1.51 -1.94
C ARG A 39 12.20 -1.01 -1.35
N PHE A 40 11.09 -1.70 -1.63
CA PHE A 40 9.78 -1.22 -1.20
C PHE A 40 9.65 -1.24 0.33
N LYS A 41 10.01 -2.34 0.93
CA LYS A 41 9.96 -2.49 2.39
C LYS A 41 10.87 -1.49 3.10
N LYS A 42 12.08 -1.28 2.56
CA LYS A 42 13.00 -0.28 3.10
C LYS A 42 12.43 1.13 3.01
N ALA A 43 11.75 1.45 1.92
CA ALA A 43 11.13 2.75 1.76
C ALA A 43 10.05 2.96 2.83
N LEU A 44 9.26 1.93 3.14
CA LEU A 44 8.25 2.01 4.20
C LEU A 44 8.90 2.17 5.58
N GLU A 45 10.06 1.57 5.80
CA GLU A 45 10.76 1.64 7.08
C GLU A 45 11.39 3.02 7.36
N ARG A 46 11.54 3.87 6.35
CA ARG A 46 12.16 5.19 6.48
C ARG A 46 11.30 6.20 7.23
N GLY A 47 10.04 5.94 7.45
CA GLY A 47 9.18 6.93 8.07
C GLY A 47 7.80 6.37 8.42
N TRP A 48 6.88 7.29 8.66
CA TRP A 48 5.52 6.95 9.02
C TRP A 48 4.63 7.00 7.80
N PHE A 49 3.75 6.02 7.69
CA PHE A 49 2.83 5.92 6.57
C PHE A 49 1.41 5.69 7.06
N VAL A 50 0.47 6.21 6.31
CA VAL A 50 -0.95 5.93 6.49
C VAL A 50 -1.40 5.08 5.32
N ILE A 51 -1.98 3.93 5.63
CA ILE A 51 -2.57 3.04 4.65
C ILE A 51 -4.08 3.14 4.80
N SER A 52 -4.75 3.49 3.72
CA SER A 52 -6.20 3.67 3.72
C SER A 52 -6.82 3.01 2.49
N THR A 53 -8.12 2.77 2.56
CA THR A 53 -8.89 2.24 1.44
C THR A 53 -10.14 3.08 1.26
N THR A 54 -10.90 2.83 0.20
CA THR A 54 -12.19 3.49 0.00
C THR A 54 -13.19 3.16 1.11
N ILE A 55 -13.00 2.02 1.79
CA ILE A 55 -13.85 1.59 2.91
C ILE A 55 -13.31 2.16 4.23
N ARG A 56 -11.99 2.30 4.35
CA ARG A 56 -11.31 2.79 5.55
C ARG A 56 -10.43 4.00 5.20
N PRO A 57 -11.03 5.18 4.98
CA PRO A 57 -10.26 6.35 4.53
C PRO A 57 -9.36 6.98 5.61
N THR A 58 -9.56 6.64 6.87
CA THR A 58 -8.81 7.23 7.99
C THR A 58 -7.57 6.45 8.38
N GLY A 59 -7.28 5.36 7.67
CA GLY A 59 -6.14 4.52 7.96
C GLY A 59 -6.56 3.15 8.49
N MET A 60 -5.60 2.24 8.53
CA MET A 60 -5.84 0.84 8.92
C MET A 60 -4.89 0.43 10.04
N SER A 61 -5.40 -0.36 10.99
CA SER A 61 -4.58 -1.00 12.00
C SER A 61 -3.83 -2.18 11.39
N GLU A 62 -2.83 -2.68 12.11
CA GLU A 62 -2.06 -3.84 11.66
C GLU A 62 -2.94 -5.07 11.41
N VAL A 63 -3.92 -5.29 12.28
CA VAL A 63 -4.86 -6.41 12.12
C VAL A 63 -5.66 -6.27 10.83
N GLU A 64 -6.13 -5.06 10.53
CA GLU A 64 -6.91 -4.80 9.34
C GLU A 64 -6.12 -5.01 8.04
N LEU A 65 -4.80 -4.81 8.07
CA LEU A 65 -3.95 -5.05 6.90
C LEU A 65 -4.00 -6.49 6.42
N HIS A 66 -4.18 -7.43 7.34
CA HIS A 66 -4.22 -8.86 7.03
C HIS A 66 -5.61 -9.37 6.71
N MET A 67 -6.65 -8.56 6.91
CA MET A 67 -8.01 -8.94 6.58
C MET A 67 -8.27 -8.75 5.09
N ASN A 68 -9.07 -9.66 4.53
CA ASN A 68 -9.51 -9.50 3.15
C ASN A 68 -10.36 -8.24 3.04
N THR A 69 -10.24 -7.54 1.93
CA THR A 69 -10.99 -6.33 1.69
C THR A 69 -11.64 -6.35 0.32
N SER A 70 -12.86 -5.83 0.26
CA SER A 70 -13.59 -5.62 -1.00
C SER A 70 -13.32 -4.23 -1.59
N ALA A 71 -12.53 -3.39 -0.92
CA ALA A 71 -12.20 -2.08 -1.42
C ALA A 71 -11.49 -2.17 -2.76
N GLN A 72 -11.83 -1.26 -3.69
CA GLN A 72 -11.24 -1.23 -5.02
C GLN A 72 -9.91 -0.49 -5.06
N GLU A 73 -9.66 0.37 -4.10
CA GLU A 73 -8.43 1.17 -4.04
C GLU A 73 -7.76 1.07 -2.68
N ILE A 74 -6.43 0.95 -2.74
CA ILE A 74 -5.57 0.95 -1.55
C ILE A 74 -4.62 2.13 -1.74
N HIS A 75 -4.56 3.02 -0.76
CA HIS A 75 -3.68 4.19 -0.79
C HIS A 75 -2.62 4.07 0.29
N ILE A 76 -1.37 4.32 -0.08
CA ILE A 76 -0.25 4.41 0.87
C ILE A 76 0.35 5.80 0.70
N ARG A 77 0.32 6.59 1.76
CA ARG A 77 0.86 7.95 1.74
C ARG A 77 1.79 8.19 2.91
N PRO A 78 2.87 8.93 2.71
CA PRO A 78 3.74 9.30 3.82
C PRO A 78 3.07 10.36 4.70
N VAL A 79 3.37 10.30 5.99
CA VAL A 79 2.98 11.32 6.94
C VAL A 79 4.16 12.28 7.04
N ALA A 80 3.92 13.52 6.68
CA ALA A 80 4.99 14.52 6.67
C ALA A 80 5.42 14.91 8.09
#